data_c997716e2ec7eb3db4af0cb73138e867
#
_entry.id   c997716e2ec7eb3db4af0cb73138e867
#
_cell.length_a   1.000
_cell.length_b   1.000
_cell.length_c   1.000
_cell.angle_alpha   90.00
_cell.angle_beta   90.00
_cell.angle_gamma   90.00
#
_symmetry.space_group_name_H-M   'P 1'
#
loop_
_entity.id
_entity.type
_entity.pdbx_description
1 polymer ?
#
loop_
_entity_poly.entity_id
_entity_poly.type
_entity_poly.pdbx_seq_one_letter_code
_entity_poly.pdbx_strand_id
1 'polypeptide(L)'
;MYNLKLHNQAVTLVDQVEDSLLNYFREHDLRIGDSIPNELDLAAALGVARSVLREALSRLKMMGMIETRTRKGMILTEPSILGGMKRVVDPRILSEDSLFDILGFRIALEIGICSDLFRNITPEDIVELEEIVRLGIVFENNEYAPISEFTFHAKLYEITGNKTIREFQEIIHPVRSEERRVGKKCRSRWSTN
;
A
#
# COMPACT_ATOMS: atom_id res chain seq x y z
N MET A 1 7.87 36.14 7.90
CA MET A 1 6.97 35.56 8.91
C MET A 1 5.64 35.32 8.21
N TYR A 2 5.34 34.06 7.87
CA TYR A 2 4.10 33.73 7.15
C TYR A 2 2.94 33.65 8.14
N ASN A 3 1.92 34.47 7.98
CA ASN A 3 0.73 34.49 8.83
C ASN A 3 -0.32 33.56 8.20
N LEU A 4 -0.20 32.24 8.47
CA LEU A 4 -1.15 31.23 8.01
C LEU A 4 -2.34 31.20 8.97
N LYS A 5 -3.49 31.72 8.52
CA LYS A 5 -4.75 31.55 9.25
C LYS A 5 -5.42 30.27 8.73
N LEU A 6 -5.59 29.30 9.61
CA LEU A 6 -6.47 28.17 9.35
C LEU A 6 -7.92 28.68 9.34
N HIS A 7 -8.54 28.66 8.18
CA HIS A 7 -9.98 28.82 8.09
C HIS A 7 -10.63 27.47 8.39
N ASN A 8 -11.75 27.51 9.11
CA ASN A 8 -12.65 26.40 9.35
C ASN A 8 -12.75 25.57 8.06
N GLN A 9 -12.61 24.24 8.16
CA GLN A 9 -12.71 23.33 7.02
C GLN A 9 -14.15 23.36 6.49
N ALA A 10 -14.44 24.36 5.66
CA ALA A 10 -15.61 24.27 4.80
C ALA A 10 -15.35 23.13 3.82
N VAL A 11 -16.26 22.17 3.76
CA VAL A 11 -16.25 21.07 2.77
C VAL A 11 -16.09 21.71 1.40
N THR A 12 -15.00 21.38 0.70
CA THR A 12 -14.73 21.99 -0.61
C THR A 12 -15.72 21.48 -1.65
N LEU A 13 -15.90 22.23 -2.75
CA LEU A 13 -16.74 21.75 -3.85
C LEU A 13 -16.21 20.43 -4.43
N VAL A 14 -14.91 20.20 -4.41
CA VAL A 14 -14.28 18.94 -4.83
C VAL A 14 -14.70 17.79 -3.91
N ASP A 15 -14.69 18.00 -2.59
CA ASP A 15 -15.11 16.99 -1.62
C ASP A 15 -16.61 16.64 -1.81
N GLN A 16 -17.46 17.62 -2.05
CA GLN A 16 -18.89 17.40 -2.35
C GLN A 16 -19.10 16.59 -3.63
N VAL A 17 -18.30 16.85 -4.66
CA VAL A 17 -18.34 16.09 -5.92
C VAL A 17 -17.86 14.67 -5.72
N GLU A 18 -16.81 14.46 -4.92
CA GLU A 18 -16.30 13.15 -4.56
C GLU A 18 -17.36 12.32 -3.83
N ASP A 19 -17.99 12.88 -2.79
CA ASP A 19 -19.10 12.25 -2.07
C ASP A 19 -20.28 11.92 -2.98
N SER A 20 -20.63 12.85 -3.90
CA SER A 20 -21.72 12.64 -4.86
C SER A 20 -21.42 11.50 -5.83
N LEU A 21 -20.16 11.37 -6.28
CA LEU A 21 -19.73 10.24 -7.12
C LEU A 21 -19.79 8.90 -6.37
N LEU A 22 -19.32 8.86 -5.11
CA LEU A 22 -19.39 7.67 -4.28
C LEU A 22 -20.85 7.23 -4.01
N ASN A 23 -21.74 8.21 -3.77
CA ASN A 23 -23.17 7.95 -3.63
C ASN A 23 -23.78 7.43 -4.92
N TYR A 24 -23.45 8.04 -6.06
CA TYR A 24 -23.88 7.58 -7.38
C TYR A 24 -23.50 6.11 -7.63
N PHE A 25 -22.25 5.71 -7.30
CA PHE A 25 -21.80 4.32 -7.46
C PHE A 25 -22.64 3.35 -6.61
N ARG A 26 -22.99 3.77 -5.40
CA ARG A 26 -23.79 2.96 -4.47
C ARG A 26 -25.24 2.87 -4.89
N GLU A 27 -25.86 3.98 -5.28
CA GLU A 27 -27.27 4.05 -5.66
C GLU A 27 -27.57 3.29 -6.97
N HIS A 28 -26.58 3.18 -7.84
CA HIS A 28 -26.71 2.45 -9.11
C HIS A 28 -26.15 1.03 -9.01
N ASP A 29 -25.84 0.54 -7.80
CA ASP A 29 -25.29 -0.80 -7.55
C ASP A 29 -24.11 -1.15 -8.46
N LEU A 30 -23.24 -0.17 -8.78
CA LEU A 30 -22.09 -0.38 -9.62
C LEU A 30 -21.12 -1.38 -8.95
N ARG A 31 -20.75 -2.38 -9.72
CA ARG A 31 -19.81 -3.43 -9.29
C ARG A 31 -18.41 -3.16 -9.82
N ILE A 32 -17.43 -3.80 -9.21
CA ILE A 32 -16.04 -3.78 -9.69
C ILE A 32 -16.00 -4.29 -11.14
N GLY A 33 -15.44 -3.47 -12.02
CA GLY A 33 -15.35 -3.69 -13.46
C GLY A 33 -16.42 -2.99 -14.29
N ASP A 34 -17.45 -2.42 -13.66
CA ASP A 34 -18.48 -1.65 -14.35
C ASP A 34 -17.95 -0.32 -14.87
N SER A 35 -18.47 0.09 -16.00
CA SER A 35 -18.11 1.36 -16.63
C SER A 35 -18.78 2.52 -15.93
N ILE A 36 -18.02 3.59 -15.69
CA ILE A 36 -18.47 4.86 -15.15
C ILE A 36 -18.71 5.81 -16.31
N PRO A 37 -19.76 6.66 -16.26
CA PRO A 37 -19.98 7.69 -17.29
C PRO A 37 -18.74 8.55 -17.52
N ASN A 38 -18.60 9.09 -18.72
CA ASN A 38 -17.44 9.93 -19.06
C ASN A 38 -17.46 11.28 -18.33
N GLU A 39 -16.33 11.97 -18.32
CA GLU A 39 -16.15 13.25 -17.61
C GLU A 39 -17.15 14.32 -18.05
N LEU A 40 -17.55 14.32 -19.33
CA LEU A 40 -18.46 15.34 -19.85
C LEU A 40 -19.86 15.13 -19.27
N ASP A 41 -20.35 13.89 -19.30
CA ASP A 41 -21.67 13.53 -18.80
C ASP A 41 -21.77 13.73 -17.29
N LEU A 42 -20.74 13.32 -16.53
CA LEU A 42 -20.69 13.51 -15.08
C LEU A 42 -20.66 15.00 -14.70
N ALA A 43 -19.88 15.84 -15.39
CA ALA A 43 -19.81 17.26 -15.12
C ALA A 43 -21.15 17.95 -15.39
N ALA A 44 -21.83 17.57 -16.48
CA ALA A 44 -23.15 18.06 -16.82
C ALA A 44 -24.22 17.62 -15.79
N ALA A 45 -24.19 16.35 -15.38
CA ALA A 45 -25.13 15.83 -14.40
C ALA A 45 -24.98 16.46 -13.00
N LEU A 46 -23.75 16.74 -12.58
CA LEU A 46 -23.45 17.37 -11.29
C LEU A 46 -23.52 18.91 -11.33
N GLY A 47 -23.65 19.52 -12.52
CA GLY A 47 -23.70 20.98 -12.69
C GLY A 47 -22.39 21.68 -12.28
N VAL A 48 -21.24 21.03 -12.42
CA VAL A 48 -19.93 21.55 -11.99
C VAL A 48 -18.97 21.75 -13.17
N ALA A 49 -17.98 22.61 -12.96
CA ALA A 49 -16.91 22.78 -13.93
C ALA A 49 -16.10 21.49 -14.10
N ARG A 50 -15.69 21.18 -15.34
CA ARG A 50 -14.88 19.99 -15.64
C ARG A 50 -13.57 19.91 -14.85
N SER A 51 -12.97 21.06 -14.49
CA SER A 51 -11.76 21.09 -13.65
C SER A 51 -12.00 20.56 -12.25
N VAL A 52 -13.14 20.92 -11.64
CA VAL A 52 -13.53 20.42 -10.30
C VAL A 52 -13.80 18.91 -10.34
N LEU A 53 -14.55 18.45 -11.36
CA LEU A 53 -14.81 17.02 -11.54
C LEU A 53 -13.51 16.24 -11.76
N ARG A 54 -12.59 16.73 -12.59
CA ARG A 54 -11.30 16.06 -12.83
C ARG A 54 -10.46 15.94 -11.58
N GLU A 55 -10.49 16.92 -10.69
CA GLU A 55 -9.80 16.87 -9.43
C GLU A 55 -10.39 15.75 -8.54
N ALA A 56 -11.71 15.68 -8.39
CA ALA A 56 -12.38 14.62 -7.64
C ALA A 56 -12.08 13.24 -8.24
N LEU A 57 -12.22 13.07 -9.56
CA LEU A 57 -11.87 11.81 -10.23
C LEU A 57 -10.38 11.43 -10.07
N SER A 58 -9.49 12.43 -10.05
CA SER A 58 -8.06 12.18 -9.81
C SER A 58 -7.80 11.65 -8.41
N ARG A 59 -8.50 12.15 -7.40
CA ARG A 59 -8.43 11.65 -6.04
C ARG A 59 -8.93 10.19 -5.95
N LEU A 60 -10.10 9.89 -6.56
CA LEU A 60 -10.63 8.53 -6.60
C LEU A 60 -9.69 7.57 -7.36
N LYS A 61 -9.02 8.03 -8.44
CA LYS A 61 -7.99 7.25 -9.14
C LYS A 61 -6.76 7.01 -8.27
N MET A 62 -6.32 8.01 -7.51
CA MET A 62 -5.19 7.84 -6.57
C MET A 62 -5.48 6.83 -5.46
N MET A 63 -6.74 6.75 -5.03
CA MET A 63 -7.21 5.75 -4.07
C MET A 63 -7.43 4.36 -4.69
N GLY A 64 -7.29 4.23 -6.02
CA GLY A 64 -7.51 2.98 -6.72
C GLY A 64 -8.98 2.58 -6.86
N MET A 65 -9.91 3.51 -6.63
CA MET A 65 -11.35 3.26 -6.78
C MET A 65 -11.81 3.31 -8.24
N ILE A 66 -11.07 4.04 -9.08
CA ILE A 66 -11.34 4.21 -10.50
C ILE A 66 -10.07 3.98 -11.29
N GLU A 67 -10.19 3.29 -12.41
CA GLU A 67 -9.13 3.11 -13.40
C GLU A 67 -9.62 3.52 -14.79
N THR A 68 -8.72 4.05 -15.61
CA THR A 68 -9.02 4.32 -17.02
C THR A 68 -8.42 3.22 -17.88
N ARG A 69 -9.26 2.46 -18.59
CA ARG A 69 -8.84 1.39 -19.50
C ARG A 69 -9.09 1.76 -20.95
N THR A 70 -8.14 1.40 -21.79
CA THR A 70 -8.26 1.55 -23.25
C THR A 70 -9.53 0.85 -23.73
N ARG A 71 -10.34 1.55 -24.52
CA ARG A 71 -11.62 1.11 -25.09
C ARG A 71 -12.79 0.95 -24.12
N LYS A 72 -12.58 0.91 -22.82
CA LYS A 72 -13.64 0.78 -21.80
C LYS A 72 -13.94 2.10 -21.07
N GLY A 73 -13.07 3.12 -21.24
CA GLY A 73 -13.19 4.35 -20.47
C GLY A 73 -12.83 4.17 -18.98
N MET A 74 -13.51 4.91 -18.14
CA MET A 74 -13.37 4.79 -16.68
C MET A 74 -14.20 3.60 -16.18
N ILE A 75 -13.60 2.80 -15.32
CA ILE A 75 -14.25 1.66 -14.65
C ILE A 75 -14.06 1.75 -13.15
N LEU A 76 -15.03 1.20 -12.41
CA LEU A 76 -14.91 1.02 -10.97
C LEU A 76 -13.93 -0.12 -10.68
N THR A 77 -13.02 0.09 -9.73
CA THR A 77 -12.04 -0.91 -9.30
C THR A 77 -12.08 -1.07 -7.79
N GLU A 78 -11.62 -2.23 -7.33
CA GLU A 78 -11.46 -2.46 -5.90
C GLU A 78 -10.26 -1.68 -5.39
N PRO A 79 -10.45 -0.71 -4.47
CA PRO A 79 -9.34 0.05 -3.93
C PRO A 79 -8.41 -0.85 -3.15
N SER A 80 -7.10 -0.65 -3.32
CA SER A 80 -6.13 -1.21 -2.39
C SER A 80 -6.20 -0.43 -1.08
N ILE A 81 -6.54 -1.10 0.02
CA ILE A 81 -6.62 -0.49 1.35
C ILE A 81 -5.28 0.17 1.72
N LEU A 82 -4.19 -0.42 1.29
CA LEU A 82 -2.83 0.04 1.56
C LEU A 82 -2.20 0.83 0.40
N GLY A 83 -2.89 0.95 -0.73
CA GLY A 83 -2.32 1.57 -1.94
C GLY A 83 -1.86 3.02 -1.76
N GLY A 84 -2.58 3.79 -0.95
CA GLY A 84 -2.19 5.16 -0.58
C GLY A 84 -0.91 5.21 0.27
N MET A 85 -0.67 4.22 1.10
CA MET A 85 0.49 4.15 2.00
C MET A 85 1.80 3.95 1.23
N LYS A 86 1.77 3.30 0.08
CA LYS A 86 2.96 3.03 -0.75
C LYS A 86 3.75 4.30 -1.13
N ARG A 87 3.07 5.46 -1.20
CA ARG A 87 3.71 6.75 -1.49
C ARG A 87 4.17 7.50 -0.25
N VAL A 88 3.54 7.22 0.90
CA VAL A 88 3.83 7.88 2.18
C VAL A 88 5.00 7.16 2.87
N VAL A 89 5.08 5.84 2.75
CA VAL A 89 6.14 5.01 3.33
C VAL A 89 7.37 5.04 2.42
N ASP A 90 7.99 6.22 2.31
CA ASP A 90 9.26 6.41 1.61
C ASP A 90 10.37 6.62 2.65
N PRO A 91 11.37 5.71 2.74
CA PRO A 91 12.45 5.80 3.72
C PRO A 91 13.27 7.10 3.62
N ARG A 92 13.21 7.81 2.48
CA ARG A 92 13.93 9.07 2.27
C ARG A 92 13.27 10.26 2.98
N ILE A 93 11.98 10.14 3.33
CA ILE A 93 11.18 11.20 3.95
C ILE A 93 10.71 10.85 5.36
N LEU A 94 10.76 9.57 5.75
CA LEU A 94 10.41 9.11 7.09
C LEU A 94 11.58 9.29 8.05
N SER A 95 11.27 9.60 9.30
CA SER A 95 12.26 9.60 10.39
C SER A 95 12.71 8.17 10.72
N GLU A 96 13.88 8.04 11.34
CA GLU A 96 14.37 6.74 11.83
C GLU A 96 13.35 6.10 12.80
N ASP A 97 12.75 6.88 13.69
CA ASP A 97 11.73 6.39 14.62
C ASP A 97 10.50 5.82 13.90
N SER A 98 10.01 6.52 12.87
CA SER A 98 8.89 6.02 12.05
C SER A 98 9.25 4.72 11.32
N LEU A 99 10.48 4.57 10.87
CA LEU A 99 10.96 3.32 10.25
C LEU A 99 10.98 2.18 11.27
N PHE A 100 11.43 2.42 12.50
CA PHE A 100 11.38 1.44 13.58
C PHE A 100 9.96 1.05 13.96
N ASP A 101 9.03 2.00 14.01
CA ASP A 101 7.61 1.72 14.28
C ASP A 101 6.99 0.83 13.21
N ILE A 102 7.30 1.07 11.94
CA ILE A 102 6.84 0.24 10.81
C ILE A 102 7.42 -1.19 10.92
N LEU A 103 8.68 -1.33 11.32
CA LEU A 103 9.30 -2.64 11.53
C LEU A 103 8.69 -3.35 12.74
N GLY A 104 8.40 -2.62 13.82
CA GLY A 104 7.68 -3.15 14.98
C GLY A 104 6.27 -3.64 14.61
N PHE A 105 5.55 -2.88 13.79
CA PHE A 105 4.25 -3.30 13.26
C PHE A 105 4.37 -4.58 12.42
N ARG A 106 5.40 -4.70 11.60
CA ARG A 106 5.67 -5.92 10.83
C ARG A 106 5.85 -7.12 11.74
N ILE A 107 6.68 -7.00 12.80
CA ILE A 107 6.91 -8.10 13.75
C ILE A 107 5.59 -8.53 14.39
N ALA A 108 4.76 -7.58 14.84
CA ALA A 108 3.46 -7.86 15.40
C ALA A 108 2.52 -8.57 14.41
N LEU A 109 2.54 -8.15 13.13
CA LEU A 109 1.80 -8.79 12.05
C LEU A 109 2.28 -10.23 11.83
N GLU A 110 3.60 -10.45 11.75
CA GLU A 110 4.19 -11.78 11.52
C GLU A 110 3.86 -12.76 12.66
N ILE A 111 3.84 -12.29 13.89
CA ILE A 111 3.36 -13.08 15.03
C ILE A 111 1.86 -13.40 14.87
N GLY A 112 1.07 -12.41 14.46
CA GLY A 112 -0.38 -12.56 14.31
C GLY A 112 -0.81 -13.54 13.24
N ILE A 113 -0.05 -13.65 12.15
CA ILE A 113 -0.38 -14.56 11.03
C ILE A 113 0.03 -16.01 11.25
N CYS A 114 0.76 -16.35 12.32
CA CYS A 114 1.23 -17.71 12.56
C CYS A 114 0.10 -18.74 12.52
N SER A 115 -1.05 -18.42 13.10
CA SER A 115 -2.21 -19.35 13.09
C SER A 115 -2.72 -19.63 11.67
N ASP A 116 -2.72 -18.61 10.81
CA ASP A 116 -3.17 -18.75 9.42
C ASP A 116 -2.14 -19.53 8.60
N LEU A 117 -0.85 -19.30 8.85
CA LEU A 117 0.24 -20.08 8.24
C LEU A 117 0.09 -21.57 8.55
N PHE A 118 -0.04 -21.94 9.83
CA PHE A 118 -0.20 -23.36 10.21
C PHE A 118 -1.46 -24.02 9.65
N ARG A 119 -2.50 -23.22 9.37
CA ARG A 119 -3.75 -23.75 8.79
C ARG A 119 -3.64 -23.97 7.29
N ASN A 120 -2.93 -23.09 6.60
CA ASN A 120 -2.99 -22.99 5.14
C ASN A 120 -1.75 -23.58 4.44
N ILE A 121 -0.62 -23.75 5.16
CA ILE A 121 0.64 -24.19 4.57
C ILE A 121 0.49 -25.60 3.95
N THR A 122 0.98 -25.74 2.74
CA THR A 122 1.01 -27.01 2.01
C THR A 122 2.42 -27.61 2.01
N PRO A 123 2.59 -28.92 1.71
CA PRO A 123 3.91 -29.51 1.53
C PRO A 123 4.72 -28.82 0.44
N GLU A 124 4.09 -28.34 -0.61
CA GLU A 124 4.70 -27.61 -1.72
C GLU A 124 5.25 -26.26 -1.25
N ASP A 125 4.51 -25.56 -0.39
CA ASP A 125 4.96 -24.31 0.21
C ASP A 125 6.21 -24.51 1.08
N ILE A 126 6.29 -25.61 1.80
CA ILE A 126 7.47 -25.95 2.62
C ILE A 126 8.69 -26.15 1.73
N VAL A 127 8.56 -26.91 0.63
CA VAL A 127 9.64 -27.11 -0.34
C VAL A 127 10.12 -25.79 -0.93
N GLU A 128 9.19 -24.88 -1.27
CA GLU A 128 9.53 -23.58 -1.81
C GLU A 128 10.26 -22.71 -0.77
N LEU A 129 9.80 -22.71 0.49
CA LEU A 129 10.45 -21.99 1.59
C LEU A 129 11.87 -22.52 1.85
N GLU A 130 12.07 -23.83 1.83
CA GLU A 130 13.38 -24.47 1.98
C GLU A 130 14.33 -24.05 0.84
N GLU A 131 13.83 -24.01 -0.39
CA GLU A 131 14.61 -23.56 -1.55
C GLU A 131 15.03 -22.09 -1.42
N ILE A 132 14.09 -21.21 -1.00
CA ILE A 132 14.38 -19.79 -0.76
C ILE A 132 15.48 -19.63 0.29
N VAL A 133 15.41 -20.39 1.39
CA VAL A 133 16.42 -20.38 2.44
C VAL A 133 17.76 -20.90 1.91
N ARG A 134 17.75 -22.00 1.16
CA ARG A 134 18.96 -22.60 0.57
C ARG A 134 19.68 -21.63 -0.36
N LEU A 135 18.95 -20.92 -1.20
CA LEU A 135 19.51 -19.90 -2.09
C LEU A 135 20.05 -18.67 -1.34
N GLY A 136 19.50 -18.37 -0.16
CA GLY A 136 19.93 -17.26 0.68
C GLY A 136 21.24 -17.49 1.43
N ILE A 137 21.63 -18.73 1.64
CA ILE A 137 22.82 -19.10 2.44
C ILE A 137 24.16 -18.94 1.65
N VAL A 138 24.11 -18.66 0.37
CA VAL A 138 25.29 -18.65 -0.53
C VAL A 138 26.24 -17.45 -0.32
N PHE A 139 26.03 -16.59 0.67
CA PHE A 139 26.90 -15.43 0.92
C PHE A 139 27.94 -15.71 2.04
N GLU A 140 29.20 -15.39 1.74
CA GLU A 140 30.42 -15.71 2.53
C GLU A 140 30.46 -15.21 3.99
N ASN A 141 29.49 -14.40 4.42
CA ASN A 141 29.53 -13.73 5.74
C ASN A 141 28.33 -14.04 6.66
N ASN A 142 27.60 -15.13 6.50
CA ASN A 142 26.36 -15.39 7.26
C ASN A 142 25.29 -14.29 7.13
N GLU A 143 25.40 -13.39 6.17
CA GLU A 143 24.37 -12.39 5.88
C GLU A 143 23.43 -12.96 4.82
N TYR A 144 22.15 -13.10 5.16
CA TYR A 144 21.10 -13.45 4.18
C TYR A 144 21.08 -12.44 3.06
N ALA A 145 21.00 -12.91 1.81
CA ALA A 145 20.79 -12.04 0.68
C ALA A 145 19.49 -11.24 0.85
N PRO A 146 19.48 -9.93 0.58
CA PRO A 146 18.27 -9.09 0.68
C PRO A 146 17.08 -9.66 -0.08
N ILE A 147 17.34 -10.24 -1.24
CA ILE A 147 16.32 -10.85 -2.11
C ILE A 147 15.71 -12.08 -1.44
N SER A 148 16.51 -12.95 -0.83
CA SER A 148 16.03 -14.17 -0.16
C SER A 148 15.15 -13.85 1.04
N GLU A 149 15.54 -12.86 1.83
CA GLU A 149 14.76 -12.42 2.98
C GLU A 149 13.42 -11.81 2.54
N PHE A 150 13.43 -10.97 1.50
CA PHE A 150 12.21 -10.45 0.92
C PHE A 150 11.29 -11.56 0.40
N THR A 151 11.84 -12.48 -0.39
CA THR A 151 11.09 -13.59 -0.98
C THR A 151 10.51 -14.52 0.07
N PHE A 152 11.27 -14.80 1.14
CA PHE A 152 10.82 -15.64 2.26
C PHE A 152 9.58 -15.03 2.93
N HIS A 153 9.62 -13.78 3.32
CA HIS A 153 8.47 -13.13 3.95
C HIS A 153 7.29 -12.94 2.99
N ALA A 154 7.57 -12.65 1.72
CA ALA A 154 6.54 -12.58 0.69
C ALA A 154 5.78 -13.91 0.57
N LYS A 155 6.51 -15.03 0.61
CA LYS A 155 5.91 -16.37 0.61
C LYS A 155 5.08 -16.63 1.86
N LEU A 156 5.56 -16.25 3.05
CA LEU A 156 4.76 -16.37 4.27
C LEU A 156 3.44 -15.60 4.17
N TYR A 157 3.47 -14.39 3.64
CA TYR A 157 2.27 -13.58 3.48
C TYR A 157 1.32 -14.15 2.39
N GLU A 158 1.87 -14.75 1.35
CA GLU A 158 1.09 -15.44 0.32
C GLU A 158 0.30 -16.63 0.90
N ILE A 159 0.94 -17.46 1.73
CA ILE A 159 0.35 -18.63 2.39
C ILE A 159 -0.87 -18.25 3.25
N THR A 160 -0.90 -17.02 3.81
CA THR A 160 -2.07 -16.56 4.58
C THR A 160 -3.34 -16.49 3.74
N GLY A 161 -3.24 -16.38 2.42
CA GLY A 161 -4.36 -16.11 1.51
C GLY A 161 -4.93 -14.69 1.62
N ASN A 162 -4.42 -13.85 2.52
CA ASN A 162 -4.93 -12.50 2.75
C ASN A 162 -4.25 -11.48 1.82
N LYS A 163 -5.03 -10.92 0.89
CA LYS A 163 -4.56 -9.96 -0.10
C LYS A 163 -3.93 -8.72 0.54
N THR A 164 -4.53 -8.17 1.60
CA THR A 164 -4.05 -6.97 2.27
C THR A 164 -2.70 -7.21 2.94
N ILE A 165 -2.49 -8.38 3.55
CA ILE A 165 -1.21 -8.77 4.14
C ILE A 165 -0.13 -8.87 3.06
N ARG A 166 -0.44 -9.44 1.90
CA ARG A 166 0.50 -9.48 0.76
C ARG A 166 0.86 -8.09 0.24
N GLU A 167 -0.11 -7.20 0.13
CA GLU A 167 0.14 -5.81 -0.30
C GLU A 167 1.03 -5.04 0.69
N PHE A 168 0.94 -5.35 1.98
CA PHE A 168 1.79 -4.76 3.02
C PHE A 168 3.28 -5.04 2.79
N GLN A 169 3.64 -6.22 2.27
CA GLN A 169 5.01 -6.56 1.92
C GLN A 169 5.63 -5.59 0.90
N GLU A 170 4.84 -5.12 -0.06
CA GLU A 170 5.32 -4.16 -1.07
C GLU A 170 5.60 -2.78 -0.48
N ILE A 171 4.89 -2.43 0.60
CA ILE A 171 5.08 -1.17 1.32
C ILE A 171 6.34 -1.21 2.17
N ILE A 172 6.59 -2.34 2.83
CA ILE A 172 7.74 -2.51 3.72
C ILE A 172 9.06 -2.69 2.97
N HIS A 173 9.03 -3.22 1.76
CA HIS A 173 10.25 -3.53 1.02
C HIS A 173 11.24 -2.35 0.91
N PRO A 174 10.82 -1.10 0.60
CA PRO A 174 11.73 0.04 0.57
C PRO A 174 12.33 0.37 1.95
N VAL A 175 11.55 0.19 3.03
CA VAL A 175 11.99 0.47 4.41
C VAL A 175 13.14 -0.43 4.82
N ARG A 176 13.09 -1.70 4.48
CA ARG A 176 14.16 -2.66 4.80
C ARG A 176 15.47 -2.43 4.09
N SER A 177 15.43 -1.93 2.87
CA SER A 177 16.67 -1.58 2.16
C SER A 177 17.43 -0.45 2.86
N GLU A 178 16.73 0.44 3.59
CA GLU A 178 17.34 1.49 4.40
C GLU A 178 17.72 1.02 5.82
N GLU A 179 17.00 0.06 6.41
CA GLU A 179 17.36 -0.53 7.72
C GLU A 179 18.79 -1.01 7.76
N ARG A 180 19.30 -1.58 6.68
CA ARG A 180 20.71 -1.98 6.56
C ARG A 180 21.69 -0.82 6.62
N ARG A 181 21.28 0.37 6.15
CA ARG A 181 22.06 1.61 6.30
C ARG A 181 22.05 2.12 7.73
N VAL A 182 20.88 2.08 8.36
CA VAL A 182 20.66 2.53 9.76
C VAL A 182 21.24 1.53 10.74
N GLY A 183 21.02 0.24 10.55
CA GLY A 183 21.52 -0.83 11.42
C GLY A 183 23.04 -0.93 11.50
N LYS A 184 23.76 -0.56 10.43
CA LYS A 184 25.22 -0.39 10.51
C LYS A 184 25.64 0.78 11.42
N LYS A 185 24.83 1.82 11.52
CA LYS A 185 25.05 2.94 12.47
C LYS A 185 24.66 2.58 13.92
N CYS A 186 23.61 1.77 14.11
CA CYS A 186 23.17 1.36 15.44
C CYS A 186 24.13 0.38 16.11
N ARG A 187 24.72 -0.57 15.38
CA ARG A 187 25.75 -1.47 15.97
C ARG A 187 26.93 -0.70 16.55
N SER A 188 27.33 0.41 15.95
CA SER A 188 28.39 1.27 16.50
C SER A 188 27.95 2.00 17.77
N ARG A 189 26.67 2.20 18.00
CA ARG A 189 26.12 2.91 19.17
C ARG A 189 25.93 1.99 20.39
N TRP A 190 25.74 0.67 20.19
CA TRP A 190 25.57 -0.31 21.26
C TRP A 190 26.89 -1.01 21.67
N SER A 191 27.96 -0.84 20.89
CA SER A 191 29.29 -1.38 21.21
C SER A 191 30.17 -0.46 22.05
N THR A 192 29.65 0.65 22.52
CA THR A 192 30.39 1.70 23.29
C THR A 192 29.80 1.97 24.68
N ASN A 193 29.15 0.97 25.29
CA ASN A 193 28.85 0.97 26.72
C ASN A 193 29.22 -0.34 27.36
#